data_1d21f6f7eef1026ef0cd009cfb8113c0
#
_entry.id   1d21f6f7eef1026ef0cd009cfb8113c0
#
_cell.length_a   1.000
_cell.length_b   1.000
_cell.length_c   1.000
_cell.angle_alpha   90.00
_cell.angle_beta   90.00
_cell.angle_gamma   90.00
#
_symmetry.space_group_name_H-M   'P 1'
#
loop_
_entity.id
_entity.type
_entity.pdbx_description
1 polymer ?
#
loop_
_entity_poly.entity_id
_entity_poly.type
_entity_poly.pdbx_seq_one_letter_code
_entity_poly.pdbx_strand_id
1 'polypeptide(L)'
;MHPSILRNTLISQTGIERLLSLPEQADACSSIYELIQLFEDKKKFASEIHTEIHLVKPILKALGFFYESKPAFFEENVKPPDIALFQTEDARIAASKLWGTEEYYSNTLGIVLVKRYGRTLKKGISGFYLEFENRLPLYQLLYIMKKTKTPWGILTNGRNWILAKRPIDFETRLIEMDIEYPSVSPGFRPIHLFYHLFSPEGILRTIPDMLEQEREKLLSLLRIKKDALIKGIKGKEKKADVYPVLYDTYHEIFQDGNLPETEVYLKEKDVRLDLKTMVATDIINPYNAPHIFTFMFSLKGRQTGIDIQAVLDNLFVGKRYTKNAVLNLKVLDMTPNFGSITSCIIEGLAYMSFVLPYAEKNTYAAEWEDEESLKRHILEAVVYGVERSHIAYDIFQDAMLRRFGFKSRHFKLGNPLIGMSIKDMTNHIDTKNQMGLFNKNPMDILMELKDMFRRYFSLSERIKEDMEERNNLEIRLNRYRDRIKDTMDVITSTYFIKGIDKKKSQGLLSNLDSDESFWTAIRKNTWFMEAKEAAKRNGFFHFEIEFPFLLNDAFDLIFVQPSLTYLWEKEFPPIELTKAYIKRGSSYLKDHGRFVIIATGFEEGLMAEIENSKKYKAQRIGDLVILSKKQMD
;
A
#
# COMPACT_ATOMS: atom_id res chain seq x y z
N MET A 1 16.39 7.11 18.08
CA MET A 1 16.81 5.76 17.62
C MET A 1 18.26 5.55 17.97
N HIS A 2 18.67 4.37 18.44
CA HIS A 2 20.06 4.06 18.75
C HIS A 2 20.91 4.17 17.48
N PRO A 3 22.10 4.84 17.48
CA PRO A 3 22.83 5.16 16.26
C PRO A 3 23.30 3.94 15.43
N SER A 4 23.50 2.76 16.07
CA SER A 4 23.81 1.53 15.34
C SER A 4 22.60 0.89 14.65
N ILE A 5 21.40 1.34 14.94
CA ILE A 5 20.19 0.87 14.29
C ILE A 5 19.96 1.72 13.04
N LEU A 6 20.09 1.09 11.88
CA LEU A 6 19.92 1.74 10.58
C LEU A 6 18.46 1.76 10.12
N ARG A 7 17.70 0.71 10.51
CA ARG A 7 16.28 0.54 10.21
C ARG A 7 15.62 -0.29 11.31
N ASN A 8 14.42 0.09 11.72
CA ASN A 8 13.65 -0.66 12.71
C ASN A 8 12.15 -0.54 12.43
N THR A 9 11.53 -1.67 12.13
CA THR A 9 10.08 -1.85 12.02
C THR A 9 9.61 -3.02 12.89
N LEU A 10 10.48 -3.55 13.77
CA LEU A 10 10.23 -4.74 14.57
C LEU A 10 9.83 -4.42 16.01
N ILE A 11 10.53 -3.50 16.66
CA ILE A 11 10.37 -3.17 18.09
C ILE A 11 10.24 -1.67 18.29
N SER A 12 9.52 -1.25 19.34
CA SER A 12 9.38 0.17 19.68
C SER A 12 10.70 0.77 20.22
N GLN A 13 10.77 2.09 20.26
CA GLN A 13 11.89 2.80 20.89
C GLN A 13 12.03 2.43 22.37
N THR A 14 10.91 2.33 23.11
CA THR A 14 10.89 1.88 24.51
C THR A 14 11.41 0.45 24.65
N GLY A 15 11.10 -0.42 23.69
CA GLY A 15 11.65 -1.77 23.63
C GLY A 15 13.17 -1.78 23.48
N ILE A 16 13.73 -0.93 22.62
CA ILE A 16 15.18 -0.77 22.47
C ILE A 16 15.84 -0.29 23.76
N GLU A 17 15.24 0.70 24.43
CA GLU A 17 15.75 1.21 25.73
C GLU A 17 15.75 0.13 26.81
N ARG A 18 14.72 -0.72 26.82
CA ARG A 18 14.64 -1.87 27.73
C ARG A 18 15.72 -2.91 27.43
N LEU A 19 15.99 -3.23 26.14
CA LEU A 19 17.09 -4.12 25.78
C LEU A 19 18.44 -3.62 26.26
N LEU A 20 18.68 -2.31 26.16
CA LEU A 20 19.89 -1.69 26.67
C LEU A 20 20.03 -1.74 28.19
N SER A 21 18.92 -1.88 28.92
CA SER A 21 18.91 -2.01 30.39
C SER A 21 19.12 -3.45 30.88
N LEU A 22 19.10 -4.45 30.00
CA LEU A 22 19.35 -5.85 30.37
C LEU A 22 20.82 -6.04 30.79
N PRO A 23 21.10 -7.07 31.62
CA PRO A 23 22.48 -7.40 32.01
C PRO A 23 23.35 -7.72 30.81
N GLU A 24 24.58 -7.23 30.80
CA GLU A 24 25.53 -7.49 29.74
C GLU A 24 26.04 -8.94 29.80
N GLN A 25 26.07 -9.59 28.65
CA GLN A 25 26.69 -10.91 28.45
C GLN A 25 28.16 -10.71 28.06
N ALA A 26 28.99 -10.36 29.04
CA ALA A 26 30.36 -9.87 28.83
C ALA A 26 31.22 -10.82 27.98
N ASP A 27 31.16 -12.13 28.26
CA ASP A 27 31.99 -13.14 27.55
C ASP A 27 31.60 -13.23 26.07
N ALA A 28 30.30 -13.28 25.78
CA ALA A 28 29.83 -13.35 24.39
C ALA A 28 30.11 -12.04 23.64
N CYS A 29 29.87 -10.90 24.28
CA CYS A 29 30.16 -9.58 23.67
C CYS A 29 31.66 -9.39 23.40
N SER A 30 32.54 -9.80 24.32
CA SER A 30 33.98 -9.75 24.12
C SER A 30 34.42 -10.66 22.97
N SER A 31 33.90 -11.89 22.93
CA SER A 31 34.19 -12.84 21.83
C SER A 31 33.77 -12.29 20.48
N ILE A 32 32.58 -11.69 20.36
CA ILE A 32 32.11 -11.08 19.13
C ILE A 32 33.01 -9.90 18.71
N TYR A 33 33.38 -9.05 19.67
CA TYR A 33 34.28 -7.93 19.40
C TYR A 33 35.63 -8.40 18.87
N GLU A 34 36.26 -9.43 19.50
CA GLU A 34 37.52 -10.02 19.04
C GLU A 34 37.40 -10.59 17.62
N LEU A 35 36.30 -11.27 17.29
CA LEU A 35 36.07 -11.80 15.95
C LEU A 35 36.01 -10.69 14.89
N ILE A 36 35.36 -9.57 15.20
CA ILE A 36 35.32 -8.40 14.31
C ILE A 36 36.73 -7.84 14.10
N GLN A 37 37.52 -7.69 15.17
CA GLN A 37 38.90 -7.20 15.09
C GLN A 37 39.82 -8.15 14.28
N LEU A 38 39.73 -9.43 14.50
CA LEU A 38 40.49 -10.45 13.74
C LEU A 38 40.15 -10.48 12.25
N PHE A 39 38.97 -10.04 11.87
CA PHE A 39 38.54 -9.96 10.48
C PHE A 39 38.93 -8.64 9.79
N GLU A 40 39.39 -7.62 10.53
CA GLU A 40 39.66 -6.26 10.02
C GLU A 40 40.62 -6.27 8.82
N ASP A 41 41.73 -6.97 8.92
CA ASP A 41 42.75 -7.04 7.85
C ASP A 41 42.29 -7.85 6.63
N LYS A 42 41.30 -8.74 6.81
CA LYS A 42 40.81 -9.69 5.78
C LYS A 42 39.64 -9.12 4.98
N LYS A 43 38.95 -8.13 5.50
CA LYS A 43 37.66 -7.66 4.95
C LYS A 43 37.75 -7.13 3.51
N LYS A 44 38.88 -6.54 3.10
CA LYS A 44 39.07 -5.99 1.75
C LYS A 44 39.04 -7.06 0.66
N PHE A 45 39.46 -8.28 0.98
CA PHE A 45 39.58 -9.38 0.03
C PHE A 45 38.58 -10.50 0.27
N ALA A 46 37.69 -10.33 1.23
CA ALA A 46 36.74 -11.36 1.61
C ALA A 46 35.69 -11.60 0.51
N SER A 47 35.57 -12.81 0.03
CA SER A 47 34.44 -13.30 -0.76
C SER A 47 33.24 -13.55 0.15
N GLU A 48 32.09 -13.92 -0.42
CA GLU A 48 30.91 -14.35 0.35
C GLU A 48 31.24 -15.55 1.26
N ILE A 49 31.97 -16.54 0.73
CA ILE A 49 32.42 -17.71 1.49
C ILE A 49 33.38 -17.34 2.62
N HIS A 50 34.31 -16.44 2.37
CA HIS A 50 35.23 -15.97 3.43
C HIS A 50 34.48 -15.20 4.53
N THR A 51 33.50 -14.38 4.17
CA THR A 51 32.64 -13.68 5.15
C THR A 51 31.84 -14.69 5.99
N GLU A 52 31.29 -15.71 5.35
CA GLU A 52 30.53 -16.75 6.04
C GLU A 52 31.39 -17.53 7.05
N ILE A 53 32.54 -18.07 6.58
CA ILE A 53 33.36 -18.98 7.39
C ILE A 53 34.13 -18.27 8.49
N HIS A 54 34.70 -17.09 8.20
CA HIS A 54 35.65 -16.44 9.11
C HIS A 54 35.01 -15.37 9.99
N LEU A 55 33.78 -14.94 9.71
CA LEU A 55 33.10 -13.92 10.50
C LEU A 55 31.72 -14.37 10.97
N VAL A 56 30.82 -14.71 10.04
CA VAL A 56 29.39 -14.94 10.37
C VAL A 56 29.22 -16.20 11.22
N LYS A 57 29.76 -17.34 10.82
CA LYS A 57 29.67 -18.60 11.60
C LYS A 57 30.28 -18.49 13.00
N PRO A 58 31.49 -17.92 13.19
CA PRO A 58 32.03 -17.68 14.52
C PRO A 58 31.14 -16.78 15.39
N ILE A 59 30.57 -15.72 14.81
CA ILE A 59 29.61 -14.84 15.54
C ILE A 59 28.35 -15.60 15.93
N LEU A 60 27.75 -16.40 15.02
CA LEU A 60 26.56 -17.21 15.34
C LEU A 60 26.85 -18.22 16.47
N LYS A 61 28.05 -18.79 16.50
CA LYS A 61 28.49 -19.66 17.59
C LYS A 61 28.65 -18.90 18.90
N ALA A 62 29.23 -17.70 18.88
CA ALA A 62 29.36 -16.84 20.07
C ALA A 62 28.01 -16.36 20.59
N LEU A 63 27.01 -16.17 19.71
CA LEU A 63 25.62 -15.90 20.07
C LEU A 63 24.89 -17.11 20.70
N GLY A 64 25.45 -18.33 20.56
CA GLY A 64 24.90 -19.56 21.16
C GLY A 64 24.02 -20.39 20.21
N PHE A 65 24.09 -20.18 18.89
CA PHE A 65 23.36 -21.01 17.93
C PHE A 65 24.06 -22.32 17.63
N PHE A 66 23.26 -23.36 17.47
CA PHE A 66 23.60 -24.54 16.68
C PHE A 66 23.15 -24.31 15.24
N TYR A 67 23.93 -24.76 14.26
CA TYR A 67 23.60 -24.49 12.88
C TYR A 67 24.01 -25.61 11.92
N GLU A 68 23.34 -25.68 10.78
CA GLU A 68 23.71 -26.48 9.63
C GLU A 68 24.00 -25.59 8.43
N SER A 69 25.11 -25.90 7.73
CA SER A 69 25.56 -25.12 6.57
C SER A 69 24.97 -25.69 5.29
N LYS A 70 24.54 -24.80 4.38
CA LYS A 70 24.02 -25.17 3.06
C LYS A 70 22.93 -26.26 3.13
N PRO A 71 21.88 -26.06 3.93
CA PRO A 71 20.77 -27.00 4.01
C PRO A 71 20.12 -27.18 2.62
N ALA A 72 19.69 -28.40 2.30
CA ALA A 72 19.02 -28.66 1.03
C ALA A 72 17.71 -27.87 0.92
N PHE A 73 17.43 -27.37 -0.29
CA PHE A 73 16.21 -26.62 -0.58
C PHE A 73 15.38 -27.36 -1.63
N PHE A 74 14.08 -27.39 -1.44
CA PHE A 74 13.16 -28.21 -2.24
C PHE A 74 12.63 -27.47 -3.48
N GLU A 75 12.98 -26.19 -3.69
CA GLU A 75 12.54 -25.40 -4.84
C GLU A 75 13.68 -25.25 -5.85
N GLU A 76 13.44 -25.68 -7.07
CA GLU A 76 14.40 -25.56 -8.17
C GLU A 76 14.59 -24.09 -8.57
N ASN A 77 15.80 -23.75 -9.01
CA ASN A 77 16.19 -22.39 -9.45
C ASN A 77 16.18 -21.30 -8.36
N VAL A 78 16.11 -21.68 -7.10
CA VAL A 78 16.27 -20.77 -5.96
C VAL A 78 17.48 -21.24 -5.15
N LYS A 79 18.42 -20.32 -4.90
CA LYS A 79 19.56 -20.62 -4.03
C LYS A 79 19.06 -20.97 -2.63
N PRO A 80 19.50 -22.10 -2.04
CA PRO A 80 19.18 -22.44 -0.67
C PRO A 80 19.71 -21.38 0.30
N PRO A 81 19.16 -21.30 1.54
CA PRO A 81 19.78 -20.48 2.57
C PRO A 81 21.21 -20.94 2.85
N ASP A 82 22.07 -20.01 3.23
CA ASP A 82 23.46 -20.35 3.53
C ASP A 82 23.59 -21.15 4.82
N ILE A 83 22.73 -20.88 5.80
CA ILE A 83 22.76 -21.52 7.12
C ILE A 83 21.33 -21.71 7.62
N ALA A 84 21.05 -22.86 8.26
CA ALA A 84 19.85 -23.10 9.07
C ALA A 84 20.23 -23.03 10.56
N LEU A 85 19.42 -22.37 11.38
CA LEU A 85 19.67 -22.12 12.80
C LEU A 85 18.79 -23.01 13.69
N PHE A 86 19.38 -23.52 14.77
CA PHE A 86 18.72 -24.35 15.76
C PHE A 86 19.03 -23.84 17.17
N GLN A 87 18.11 -24.06 18.10
CA GLN A 87 18.30 -23.71 19.50
C GLN A 87 19.22 -24.70 20.22
N THR A 88 19.13 -25.99 19.89
CA THR A 88 19.88 -27.06 20.53
C THR A 88 20.48 -28.00 19.47
N GLU A 89 21.52 -28.74 19.87
CA GLU A 89 22.12 -29.77 19.02
C GLU A 89 21.13 -30.91 18.73
N ASP A 90 20.32 -31.30 19.71
CA ASP A 90 19.29 -32.32 19.53
C ASP A 90 18.24 -31.90 18.48
N ALA A 91 17.84 -30.62 18.47
CA ALA A 91 16.93 -30.10 17.46
C ALA A 91 17.57 -30.17 16.05
N ARG A 92 18.87 -29.84 15.92
CA ARG A 92 19.61 -29.96 14.67
C ARG A 92 19.68 -31.43 14.18
N ILE A 93 20.01 -32.36 15.07
CA ILE A 93 20.07 -33.78 14.77
C ILE A 93 18.70 -34.32 14.37
N ALA A 94 17.64 -33.90 15.07
CA ALA A 94 16.28 -34.31 14.73
C ALA A 94 15.87 -33.81 13.34
N ALA A 95 16.16 -32.55 13.02
CA ALA A 95 15.88 -31.96 11.71
C ALA A 95 16.65 -32.61 10.59
N SER A 96 17.92 -33.02 10.81
CA SER A 96 18.75 -33.64 9.78
C SER A 96 18.18 -34.95 9.20
N LYS A 97 17.28 -35.62 9.95
CA LYS A 97 16.56 -36.82 9.44
C LYS A 97 15.51 -36.48 8.38
N LEU A 98 15.12 -35.22 8.29
CA LEU A 98 14.13 -34.68 7.33
C LEU A 98 14.81 -33.89 6.21
N TRP A 99 16.12 -34.01 6.05
CA TRP A 99 16.91 -33.23 5.12
C TRP A 99 16.40 -33.32 3.68
N GLY A 100 16.25 -32.18 3.01
CA GLY A 100 15.73 -32.13 1.64
C GLY A 100 14.20 -32.06 1.53
N THR A 101 13.49 -31.99 2.66
CA THR A 101 12.03 -31.86 2.69
C THR A 101 11.58 -30.50 3.22
N GLU A 102 10.31 -30.15 3.01
CA GLU A 102 9.71 -28.93 3.57
C GLU A 102 9.67 -29.00 5.12
N GLU A 103 9.45 -30.19 5.68
CA GLU A 103 9.39 -30.44 7.12
C GLU A 103 10.72 -30.17 7.83
N TYR A 104 11.87 -30.27 7.14
CA TYR A 104 13.17 -29.91 7.70
C TYR A 104 13.13 -28.48 8.28
N TYR A 105 12.57 -27.54 7.50
CA TYR A 105 12.54 -26.13 7.87
C TYR A 105 11.54 -25.79 8.97
N SER A 106 10.51 -26.59 9.16
CA SER A 106 9.55 -26.39 10.24
C SER A 106 10.16 -26.55 11.65
N ASN A 107 11.30 -27.28 11.72
CA ASN A 107 12.04 -27.51 12.96
C ASN A 107 13.21 -26.52 13.15
N THR A 108 13.43 -25.59 12.22
CA THR A 108 14.48 -24.56 12.36
C THR A 108 13.96 -23.35 13.13
N LEU A 109 14.84 -22.74 13.92
CA LEU A 109 14.58 -21.45 14.55
C LEU A 109 14.55 -20.32 13.53
N GLY A 110 15.42 -20.43 12.52
CA GLY A 110 15.54 -19.43 11.46
C GLY A 110 16.52 -19.83 10.38
N ILE A 111 16.65 -18.99 9.38
CA ILE A 111 17.61 -19.14 8.28
C ILE A 111 18.51 -17.93 8.16
N VAL A 112 19.71 -18.12 7.61
CA VAL A 112 20.65 -17.02 7.37
C VAL A 112 21.02 -16.96 5.90
N LEU A 113 21.01 -15.75 5.32
CA LEU A 113 21.65 -15.42 4.06
C LEU A 113 22.87 -14.56 4.32
N VAL A 114 23.99 -14.99 3.78
CA VAL A 114 25.26 -14.26 3.87
C VAL A 114 25.57 -13.60 2.54
N LYS A 115 26.01 -12.36 2.58
CA LYS A 115 26.51 -11.62 1.42
C LYS A 115 27.97 -11.24 1.67
N ARG A 116 28.70 -11.00 0.59
CA ARG A 116 30.09 -10.56 0.65
C ARG A 116 30.22 -9.33 1.56
N TYR A 117 31.27 -9.29 2.38
CA TYR A 117 31.57 -8.12 3.20
C TYR A 117 31.61 -6.84 2.36
N GLY A 118 31.02 -5.78 2.88
CA GLY A 118 30.92 -4.48 2.20
C GLY A 118 29.90 -4.39 1.05
N ARG A 119 29.24 -5.50 0.67
CA ARG A 119 28.12 -5.45 -0.28
C ARG A 119 26.93 -4.75 0.39
N THR A 120 26.36 -3.76 -0.29
CA THR A 120 25.10 -3.16 0.17
C THR A 120 23.97 -4.21 0.19
N LEU A 121 23.20 -4.23 1.29
CA LEU A 121 22.01 -5.10 1.42
C LEU A 121 20.75 -4.46 0.85
N LYS A 122 20.84 -3.17 0.44
CA LYS A 122 19.70 -2.36 -0.03
C LYS A 122 19.48 -2.40 -1.53
N LYS A 123 20.39 -3.01 -2.30
CA LYS A 123 20.30 -3.08 -3.76
C LYS A 123 20.64 -4.46 -4.29
N GLY A 124 20.03 -4.83 -5.41
CA GLY A 124 20.43 -5.97 -6.24
C GLY A 124 21.74 -5.71 -6.99
N ILE A 125 22.18 -6.66 -7.81
CA ILE A 125 23.34 -6.51 -8.70
C ILE A 125 22.85 -6.09 -10.08
N SER A 126 23.21 -4.89 -10.52
CA SER A 126 22.87 -4.36 -11.85
C SER A 126 23.30 -5.29 -12.99
N GLY A 127 22.45 -5.47 -13.96
CA GLY A 127 22.74 -6.23 -15.18
C GLY A 127 22.58 -7.75 -15.08
N PHE A 128 22.36 -8.31 -13.89
CA PHE A 128 22.25 -9.76 -13.66
C PHE A 128 20.97 -10.18 -12.94
N TYR A 129 19.88 -9.43 -13.09
CA TYR A 129 18.62 -9.63 -12.33
C TYR A 129 17.83 -10.87 -12.73
N LEU A 130 18.21 -11.57 -13.79
CA LEU A 130 17.53 -12.81 -14.19
C LEU A 130 17.67 -13.90 -13.14
N GLU A 131 18.80 -13.92 -12.42
CA GLU A 131 19.06 -14.89 -11.38
C GLU A 131 18.54 -14.38 -10.04
N PHE A 132 17.87 -15.25 -9.29
CA PHE A 132 17.33 -14.95 -7.97
C PHE A 132 18.41 -14.39 -7.03
N GLU A 133 19.63 -14.88 -7.09
CA GLU A 133 20.78 -14.49 -6.24
C GLU A 133 21.23 -13.03 -6.42
N ASN A 134 20.93 -12.46 -7.57
CA ASN A 134 21.33 -11.09 -7.90
C ASN A 134 20.26 -10.04 -7.57
N ARG A 135 19.08 -10.48 -7.15
CA ARG A 135 18.00 -9.60 -6.72
C ARG A 135 18.30 -8.94 -5.37
N LEU A 136 17.40 -8.08 -4.91
CA LEU A 136 17.53 -7.41 -3.61
C LEU A 136 17.65 -8.45 -2.49
N PRO A 137 18.74 -8.47 -1.71
CA PRO A 137 19.01 -9.52 -0.74
C PRO A 137 17.92 -9.73 0.31
N LEU A 138 17.29 -8.65 0.78
CA LEU A 138 16.20 -8.72 1.74
C LEU A 138 15.01 -9.53 1.19
N TYR A 139 14.63 -9.29 -0.06
CA TYR A 139 13.51 -10.03 -0.66
C TYR A 139 13.84 -11.49 -0.98
N GLN A 140 15.12 -11.81 -1.23
CA GLN A 140 15.57 -13.19 -1.29
C GLN A 140 15.30 -13.89 0.05
N LEU A 141 15.68 -13.26 1.17
CA LEU A 141 15.44 -13.79 2.52
C LEU A 141 13.94 -13.97 2.77
N LEU A 142 13.12 -12.93 2.55
CA LEU A 142 11.68 -12.98 2.79
C LEU A 142 10.98 -14.03 1.93
N TYR A 143 11.40 -14.20 0.68
CA TYR A 143 10.88 -15.24 -0.20
C TYR A 143 11.18 -16.64 0.33
N ILE A 144 12.43 -16.91 0.72
CA ILE A 144 12.83 -18.20 1.30
C ILE A 144 12.07 -18.45 2.61
N MET A 145 11.97 -17.45 3.50
CA MET A 145 11.22 -17.58 4.75
C MET A 145 9.73 -17.91 4.51
N LYS A 146 9.12 -17.32 3.49
CA LYS A 146 7.73 -17.62 3.12
C LYS A 146 7.58 -19.06 2.65
N LYS A 147 8.50 -19.54 1.82
CA LYS A 147 8.50 -20.92 1.27
C LYS A 147 8.80 -21.97 2.34
N THR A 148 9.78 -21.72 3.18
CA THR A 148 10.20 -22.63 4.26
C THR A 148 9.31 -22.55 5.49
N LYS A 149 8.44 -21.54 5.59
CA LYS A 149 7.63 -21.24 6.78
C LYS A 149 8.46 -20.98 8.04
N THR A 150 9.76 -20.69 7.92
CA THR A 150 10.62 -20.38 9.06
C THR A 150 10.22 -19.06 9.71
N PRO A 151 10.15 -18.98 11.05
CA PRO A 151 9.66 -17.79 11.75
C PRO A 151 10.61 -16.60 11.66
N TRP A 152 11.92 -16.85 11.60
CA TRP A 152 12.94 -15.81 11.61
C TRP A 152 13.94 -15.97 10.49
N GLY A 153 14.49 -14.84 10.05
CA GLY A 153 15.56 -14.82 9.05
C GLY A 153 16.62 -13.78 9.40
N ILE A 154 17.87 -14.11 9.15
CA ILE A 154 19.01 -13.21 9.29
C ILE A 154 19.61 -12.99 7.90
N LEU A 155 19.79 -11.72 7.54
CA LEU A 155 20.56 -11.32 6.36
C LEU A 155 21.76 -10.50 6.83
N THR A 156 22.96 -10.88 6.38
CA THR A 156 24.16 -10.14 6.79
C THR A 156 25.23 -10.10 5.68
N ASN A 157 25.99 -9.01 5.68
CA ASN A 157 27.25 -8.89 4.95
C ASN A 157 28.48 -8.90 5.90
N GLY A 158 28.29 -9.34 7.13
CA GLY A 158 29.29 -9.34 8.19
C GLY A 158 29.31 -8.09 9.04
N ARG A 159 29.10 -6.88 8.45
CA ARG A 159 28.99 -5.61 9.14
C ARG A 159 27.55 -5.25 9.48
N ASN A 160 26.69 -5.26 8.46
CA ASN A 160 25.26 -5.00 8.63
C ASN A 160 24.53 -6.31 8.86
N TRP A 161 23.69 -6.34 9.89
CA TRP A 161 22.89 -7.48 10.27
C TRP A 161 21.42 -7.09 10.30
N ILE A 162 20.62 -7.82 9.56
CA ILE A 162 19.16 -7.67 9.50
C ILE A 162 18.53 -8.89 10.15
N LEU A 163 17.77 -8.70 11.21
CA LEU A 163 16.87 -9.71 11.76
C LEU A 163 15.47 -9.42 11.23
N ALA A 164 14.89 -10.36 10.52
CA ALA A 164 13.55 -10.25 9.97
C ALA A 164 12.64 -11.32 10.57
N LYS A 165 11.43 -10.93 10.94
CA LYS A 165 10.35 -11.84 11.30
C LYS A 165 9.62 -12.24 10.01
N ARG A 166 9.18 -13.51 9.90
CA ARG A 166 8.43 -13.96 8.73
C ARG A 166 7.20 -13.09 8.54
N PRO A 167 7.03 -12.44 7.38
CA PRO A 167 5.85 -11.63 7.13
C PRO A 167 4.62 -12.54 7.05
N ILE A 168 3.58 -12.17 7.78
CA ILE A 168 2.26 -12.79 7.69
C ILE A 168 1.47 -12.10 6.58
N ASP A 169 1.73 -10.81 6.44
CA ASP A 169 1.27 -9.92 5.37
C ASP A 169 2.47 -9.40 4.56
N PHE A 170 2.30 -8.34 3.79
CA PHE A 170 3.40 -7.71 3.04
C PHE A 170 4.33 -6.85 3.91
N GLU A 171 3.97 -6.57 5.15
CA GLU A 171 4.79 -5.73 6.00
C GLU A 171 6.07 -6.43 6.42
N THR A 172 7.18 -5.81 6.09
CA THR A 172 8.49 -6.30 6.48
C THR A 172 8.81 -5.83 7.89
N ARG A 173 8.79 -6.76 8.83
CA ARG A 173 9.15 -6.52 10.24
C ARG A 173 10.59 -6.91 10.45
N LEU A 174 11.44 -5.91 10.58
CA LEU A 174 12.87 -6.14 10.71
C LEU A 174 13.56 -5.10 11.58
N ILE A 175 14.75 -5.45 12.04
CA ILE A 175 15.71 -4.53 12.59
C ILE A 175 17.05 -4.71 11.87
N GLU A 176 17.64 -3.61 11.39
CA GLU A 176 18.94 -3.57 10.73
C GLU A 176 19.94 -2.85 11.62
N MET A 177 21.06 -3.49 11.90
CA MET A 177 22.12 -2.96 12.74
C MET A 177 23.46 -2.95 12.02
N ASP A 178 24.27 -1.91 12.28
CA ASP A 178 25.71 -1.85 12.01
C ASP A 178 26.45 -2.22 13.28
N ILE A 179 27.05 -3.42 13.32
CA ILE A 179 27.77 -3.93 14.50
C ILE A 179 29.19 -3.33 14.65
N GLU A 180 29.71 -2.68 13.61
CA GLU A 180 31.00 -1.97 13.63
C GLU A 180 30.82 -0.48 13.92
N TYR A 181 29.61 -0.02 14.21
CA TYR A 181 29.39 1.39 14.54
C TYR A 181 30.24 1.79 15.75
N PRO A 182 31.06 2.85 15.65
CA PRO A 182 31.96 3.22 16.73
C PRO A 182 31.19 3.64 17.99
N SER A 183 31.68 3.21 19.13
CA SER A 183 31.14 3.63 20.43
C SER A 183 31.49 5.09 20.69
N VAL A 184 30.51 5.99 20.54
CA VAL A 184 30.73 7.45 20.58
C VAL A 184 30.48 8.02 22.00
N SER A 185 29.88 7.23 22.91
CA SER A 185 29.49 7.70 24.25
C SER A 185 29.60 6.59 25.29
N PRO A 186 29.91 6.94 26.56
CA PRO A 186 29.81 6.02 27.68
C PRO A 186 28.36 5.45 27.75
N GLY A 187 28.23 4.13 27.78
CA GLY A 187 26.93 3.45 27.78
C GLY A 187 26.43 3.06 26.39
N PHE A 188 27.09 3.49 25.32
CA PHE A 188 26.78 3.04 23.98
C PHE A 188 27.48 1.70 23.68
N ARG A 189 26.69 0.62 23.54
CA ARG A 189 27.23 -0.74 23.34
C ARG A 189 26.48 -1.44 22.21
N PRO A 190 26.89 -1.23 20.95
CA PRO A 190 26.24 -1.87 19.79
C PRO A 190 26.18 -3.38 19.91
N ILE A 191 27.29 -4.02 20.37
CA ILE A 191 27.39 -5.48 20.50
C ILE A 191 26.48 -6.01 21.61
N HIS A 192 26.29 -5.27 22.70
CA HIS A 192 25.34 -5.62 23.75
C HIS A 192 23.89 -5.69 23.21
N LEU A 193 23.47 -4.64 22.51
CA LEU A 193 22.16 -4.61 21.87
C LEU A 193 22.04 -5.71 20.80
N PHE A 194 23.09 -5.90 20.00
CA PHE A 194 23.17 -6.96 19.00
C PHE A 194 22.99 -8.35 19.62
N TYR A 195 23.66 -8.64 20.72
CA TYR A 195 23.52 -9.90 21.44
C TYR A 195 22.05 -10.15 21.84
N HIS A 196 21.42 -9.20 22.49
CA HIS A 196 20.04 -9.33 22.96
C HIS A 196 19.01 -9.45 21.85
N LEU A 197 19.31 -8.94 20.66
CA LEU A 197 18.44 -9.07 19.49
C LEU A 197 18.67 -10.34 18.70
N PHE A 198 19.93 -10.73 18.52
CA PHE A 198 20.31 -11.81 17.58
C PHE A 198 20.68 -13.13 18.23
N SER A 199 20.65 -13.26 19.56
CA SER A 199 20.86 -14.55 20.23
C SER A 199 19.61 -15.43 20.18
N PRO A 200 19.73 -16.76 20.40
CA PRO A 200 18.57 -17.65 20.53
C PRO A 200 17.58 -17.18 21.60
N GLU A 201 18.06 -16.72 22.76
CA GLU A 201 17.22 -16.17 23.84
C GLU A 201 16.50 -14.89 23.38
N GLY A 202 17.21 -14.01 22.64
CA GLY A 202 16.62 -12.82 22.05
C GLY A 202 15.45 -13.14 21.14
N ILE A 203 15.67 -14.04 20.21
CA ILE A 203 14.71 -14.41 19.17
C ILE A 203 13.52 -15.21 19.73
N LEU A 204 13.78 -16.13 20.67
CA LEU A 204 12.75 -17.05 21.18
C LEU A 204 11.91 -16.46 22.30
N ARG A 205 12.48 -15.56 23.10
CA ARG A 205 11.85 -15.09 24.32
C ARG A 205 11.81 -13.58 24.43
N THR A 206 12.97 -12.92 24.40
CA THR A 206 13.04 -11.49 24.69
C THR A 206 12.21 -10.65 23.73
N ILE A 207 12.36 -10.87 22.40
CA ILE A 207 11.60 -10.15 21.38
C ILE A 207 10.11 -10.52 21.41
N PRO A 208 9.71 -11.80 21.40
CA PRO A 208 8.30 -12.18 21.52
C PRO A 208 7.59 -11.61 22.75
N ASP A 209 8.23 -11.67 23.93
CA ASP A 209 7.66 -11.12 25.17
C ASP A 209 7.49 -9.60 25.09
N MET A 210 8.44 -8.91 24.47
CA MET A 210 8.35 -7.47 24.25
C MET A 210 7.23 -7.10 23.28
N LEU A 211 7.12 -7.80 22.17
CA LEU A 211 6.07 -7.58 21.19
C LEU A 211 4.68 -7.83 21.78
N GLU A 212 4.53 -8.85 22.62
CA GLU A 212 3.26 -9.10 23.32
C GLU A 212 2.92 -7.98 24.31
N GLN A 213 3.90 -7.48 25.08
CA GLN A 213 3.69 -6.35 25.98
C GLN A 213 3.36 -5.05 25.24
N GLU A 214 4.02 -4.80 24.11
CA GLU A 214 3.71 -3.66 23.25
C GLU A 214 2.28 -3.78 22.71
N ARG A 215 1.89 -4.98 22.28
CA ARG A 215 0.53 -5.27 21.84
C ARG A 215 -0.51 -4.99 22.94
N GLU A 216 -0.29 -5.46 24.15
CA GLU A 216 -1.21 -5.21 25.27
C GLU A 216 -1.31 -3.72 25.63
N LYS A 217 -0.18 -3.00 25.61
CA LYS A 217 -0.17 -1.54 25.81
C LYS A 217 -1.00 -0.82 24.74
N LEU A 218 -0.83 -1.21 23.48
CA LEU A 218 -1.58 -0.61 22.40
C LEU A 218 -3.08 -0.93 22.49
N LEU A 219 -3.45 -2.17 22.82
CA LEU A 219 -4.86 -2.52 23.05
C LEU A 219 -5.48 -1.68 24.17
N SER A 220 -4.73 -1.46 25.26
CA SER A 220 -5.17 -0.60 26.37
C SER A 220 -5.33 0.85 25.91
N LEU A 221 -4.35 1.38 25.16
CA LEU A 221 -4.43 2.72 24.59
C LEU A 221 -5.63 2.87 23.65
N LEU A 222 -5.86 1.90 22.78
CA LEU A 222 -6.99 1.92 21.84
C LEU A 222 -8.34 1.91 22.54
N ARG A 223 -8.48 1.15 23.64
CA ARG A 223 -9.70 1.17 24.48
C ARG A 223 -9.93 2.56 25.07
N ILE A 224 -8.90 3.17 25.68
CA ILE A 224 -8.97 4.53 26.22
C ILE A 224 -9.30 5.54 25.14
N LYS A 225 -8.62 5.47 23.99
CA LYS A 225 -8.83 6.41 22.88
C LYS A 225 -10.19 6.22 22.21
N LYS A 226 -10.68 4.99 22.10
CA LYS A 226 -12.05 4.71 21.65
C LYS A 226 -13.08 5.43 22.53
N ASP A 227 -12.96 5.31 23.85
CA ASP A 227 -13.88 5.94 24.79
C ASP A 227 -13.76 7.47 24.74
N ALA A 228 -12.55 8.01 24.64
CA ALA A 228 -12.30 9.42 24.46
C ALA A 228 -12.86 9.95 23.13
N LEU A 229 -12.68 9.20 22.05
CA LEU A 229 -13.24 9.51 20.73
C LEU A 229 -14.77 9.60 20.79
N ILE A 230 -15.42 8.57 21.35
CA ILE A 230 -16.88 8.52 21.51
C ILE A 230 -17.36 9.75 22.29
N LYS A 231 -16.72 10.05 23.43
CA LYS A 231 -17.05 11.21 24.25
C LYS A 231 -16.82 12.54 23.53
N GLY A 232 -15.70 12.63 22.78
CA GLY A 232 -15.31 13.86 22.06
C GLY A 232 -16.20 14.20 20.89
N ILE A 233 -16.83 13.20 20.23
CA ILE A 233 -17.70 13.40 19.05
C ILE A 233 -19.18 13.40 19.39
N LYS A 234 -19.57 13.01 20.61
CA LYS A 234 -20.97 12.99 21.03
C LYS A 234 -21.60 14.39 20.90
N GLY A 235 -22.71 14.46 20.19
CA GLY A 235 -23.45 15.71 19.99
C GLY A 235 -22.78 16.74 19.08
N LYS A 236 -21.64 16.43 18.44
CA LYS A 236 -21.00 17.32 17.47
C LYS A 236 -21.57 17.11 16.08
N GLU A 237 -22.02 18.19 15.47
CA GLU A 237 -22.65 18.19 14.14
C GLU A 237 -21.78 18.85 13.06
N LYS A 238 -20.78 19.64 13.45
CA LYS A 238 -19.93 20.37 12.50
C LYS A 238 -18.61 19.64 12.24
N LYS A 239 -18.19 19.59 10.98
CA LYS A 239 -16.91 19.03 10.56
C LYS A 239 -15.73 19.60 11.37
N ALA A 240 -15.71 20.91 11.58
CA ALA A 240 -14.68 21.61 12.33
C ALA A 240 -14.51 21.10 13.78
N ASP A 241 -15.58 20.56 14.37
CA ASP A 241 -15.56 20.08 15.75
C ASP A 241 -15.18 18.58 15.84
N VAL A 242 -15.40 17.82 14.78
CA VAL A 242 -15.11 16.37 14.71
C VAL A 242 -13.68 16.11 14.21
N TYR A 243 -13.20 16.93 13.28
CA TYR A 243 -11.89 16.77 12.66
C TYR A 243 -10.74 16.70 13.68
N PRO A 244 -10.57 17.66 14.61
CA PRO A 244 -9.47 17.61 15.56
C PRO A 244 -9.50 16.34 16.40
N VAL A 245 -10.67 15.92 16.87
CA VAL A 245 -10.81 14.72 17.71
C VAL A 245 -10.35 13.46 16.98
N LEU A 246 -10.74 13.30 15.71
CA LEU A 246 -10.35 12.15 14.91
C LEU A 246 -8.87 12.20 14.54
N TYR A 247 -8.39 13.36 14.14
CA TYR A 247 -7.01 13.59 13.75
C TYR A 247 -6.06 13.35 14.93
N ASP A 248 -6.34 13.98 16.06
CA ASP A 248 -5.54 13.82 17.27
C ASP A 248 -5.56 12.37 17.77
N THR A 249 -6.74 11.72 17.79
CA THR A 249 -6.86 10.32 18.20
C THR A 249 -6.05 9.40 17.27
N TYR A 250 -6.12 9.62 15.95
CA TYR A 250 -5.32 8.85 14.99
C TYR A 250 -3.83 9.08 15.21
N HIS A 251 -3.41 10.32 15.35
CA HIS A 251 -2.01 10.68 15.55
C HIS A 251 -1.45 10.15 16.87
N GLU A 252 -2.19 10.22 17.95
CA GLU A 252 -1.77 9.66 19.25
C GLU A 252 -1.62 8.13 19.21
N ILE A 253 -2.44 7.43 18.42
CA ILE A 253 -2.33 5.98 18.28
C ILE A 253 -1.14 5.59 17.40
N PHE A 254 -0.89 6.32 16.31
CA PHE A 254 0.03 5.88 15.26
C PHE A 254 1.29 6.75 15.11
N GLN A 255 1.31 7.98 15.65
CA GLN A 255 2.45 8.90 15.50
C GLN A 255 3.35 9.03 16.72
N ASP A 256 2.81 8.99 17.93
CA ASP A 256 3.61 9.10 19.16
C ASP A 256 4.50 7.85 19.39
N GLY A 257 4.57 7.07 18.35
CA GLY A 257 5.69 6.37 17.78
C GLY A 257 6.43 5.41 18.67
N ASN A 258 5.83 4.98 19.79
CA ASN A 258 6.43 3.96 20.62
C ASN A 258 6.08 2.53 20.19
N LEU A 259 5.16 2.38 19.22
CA LEU A 259 4.72 1.08 18.74
C LEU A 259 4.85 1.01 17.21
N PRO A 260 5.55 0.01 16.67
CA PRO A 260 5.54 -0.23 15.24
C PRO A 260 4.10 -0.46 14.77
N GLU A 261 3.64 0.31 13.80
CA GLU A 261 2.30 0.13 13.19
C GLU A 261 2.04 -1.32 12.76
N THR A 262 3.10 -2.06 12.54
CA THR A 262 3.15 -3.39 11.95
C THR A 262 2.75 -4.52 12.89
N GLU A 263 2.78 -4.33 14.21
CA GLU A 263 2.54 -5.43 15.19
C GLU A 263 1.11 -5.47 15.76
N VAL A 264 0.27 -4.52 15.37
CA VAL A 264 -1.06 -4.39 15.95
C VAL A 264 -2.09 -5.22 15.21
N TYR A 265 -2.19 -6.49 15.55
CA TYR A 265 -3.37 -7.29 15.24
C TYR A 265 -4.46 -7.00 16.29
N LEU A 266 -5.31 -6.04 16.00
CA LEU A 266 -6.50 -5.81 16.80
C LEU A 266 -7.47 -6.95 16.53
N LYS A 267 -7.81 -7.73 17.54
CA LYS A 267 -8.95 -8.63 17.45
C LYS A 267 -10.20 -7.78 17.22
N GLU A 268 -11.01 -8.16 16.26
CA GLU A 268 -12.21 -7.42 15.88
C GLU A 268 -13.08 -7.02 17.09
N LYS A 269 -13.20 -7.93 18.07
CA LYS A 269 -13.95 -7.69 19.32
C LYS A 269 -13.38 -6.57 20.18
N ASP A 270 -12.07 -6.28 20.10
CA ASP A 270 -11.41 -5.28 20.95
C ASP A 270 -11.64 -3.85 20.44
N VAL A 271 -11.95 -3.72 19.13
CA VAL A 271 -12.21 -2.42 18.46
C VAL A 271 -13.67 -2.26 18.06
N ARG A 272 -14.49 -3.33 18.23
CA ARG A 272 -15.89 -3.32 17.84
C ARG A 272 -16.65 -2.28 18.67
N LEU A 273 -17.18 -1.29 17.96
CA LEU A 273 -18.17 -0.38 18.52
C LEU A 273 -19.52 -1.10 18.49
N ASP A 274 -20.23 -1.10 19.61
CA ASP A 274 -21.63 -1.52 19.61
C ASP A 274 -22.49 -0.45 18.93
N LEU A 275 -22.63 -0.59 17.62
CA LEU A 275 -23.33 0.38 16.78
C LEU A 275 -24.78 0.59 17.21
N LYS A 276 -25.46 -0.48 17.65
CA LYS A 276 -26.87 -0.38 18.08
C LYS A 276 -27.01 0.50 19.32
N THR A 277 -26.17 0.29 20.32
CA THR A 277 -26.16 1.10 21.54
C THR A 277 -25.73 2.53 21.22
N MET A 278 -24.73 2.72 20.37
CA MET A 278 -24.23 4.07 20.02
C MET A 278 -25.26 4.89 19.24
N VAL A 279 -26.08 4.25 18.42
CA VAL A 279 -27.21 4.90 17.74
C VAL A 279 -28.32 5.26 18.73
N ALA A 280 -28.71 4.28 19.58
CA ALA A 280 -29.77 4.48 20.56
C ALA A 280 -29.45 5.59 21.57
N THR A 281 -28.17 5.92 21.75
CA THR A 281 -27.69 6.96 22.69
C THR A 281 -27.28 8.26 21.98
N ASP A 282 -27.60 8.43 20.68
CA ASP A 282 -27.22 9.58 19.85
C ASP A 282 -25.72 9.88 19.78
N ILE A 283 -24.88 8.91 20.12
CA ILE A 283 -23.43 9.03 20.01
C ILE A 283 -23.01 9.04 18.55
N ILE A 284 -23.64 8.20 17.73
CA ILE A 284 -23.46 8.17 16.28
C ILE A 284 -24.70 8.80 15.65
N ASN A 285 -24.49 9.81 14.83
CA ASN A 285 -25.48 10.45 14.01
C ASN A 285 -25.06 10.45 12.53
N PRO A 286 -25.94 10.81 11.59
CA PRO A 286 -25.60 10.78 10.16
C PRO A 286 -24.39 11.64 9.77
N TYR A 287 -24.07 12.65 10.57
CA TYR A 287 -22.95 13.54 10.30
C TYR A 287 -21.61 12.91 10.71
N ASN A 288 -21.49 12.33 11.91
CA ASN A 288 -20.23 11.81 12.42
C ASN A 288 -19.97 10.31 12.08
N ALA A 289 -21.03 9.57 11.73
CA ALA A 289 -20.93 8.16 11.35
C ALA A 289 -19.87 7.89 10.25
N PRO A 290 -19.78 8.67 9.15
CA PRO A 290 -18.76 8.47 8.14
C PRO A 290 -17.35 8.42 8.71
N HIS A 291 -17.02 9.33 9.59
CA HIS A 291 -15.68 9.49 10.15
C HIS A 291 -15.32 8.37 11.12
N ILE A 292 -16.28 7.97 11.97
CA ILE A 292 -16.12 6.88 12.91
C ILE A 292 -15.88 5.55 12.17
N PHE A 293 -16.68 5.28 11.14
CA PHE A 293 -16.51 4.07 10.35
C PHE A 293 -15.20 4.06 9.59
N THR A 294 -14.79 5.17 8.99
CA THR A 294 -13.49 5.28 8.32
C THR A 294 -12.35 4.99 9.28
N PHE A 295 -12.40 5.54 10.49
CA PHE A 295 -11.41 5.25 11.52
C PHE A 295 -11.37 3.76 11.88
N MET A 296 -12.52 3.14 12.13
CA MET A 296 -12.60 1.71 12.46
C MET A 296 -12.09 0.81 11.35
N PHE A 297 -12.44 1.11 10.08
CA PHE A 297 -11.96 0.35 8.94
C PHE A 297 -10.46 0.48 8.74
N SER A 298 -9.88 1.63 9.06
CA SER A 298 -8.43 1.81 9.02
C SER A 298 -7.70 0.93 10.05
N LEU A 299 -8.31 0.72 11.20
CA LEU A 299 -7.79 -0.22 12.20
C LEU A 299 -7.90 -1.68 11.74
N LYS A 300 -8.95 -2.04 10.99
CA LYS A 300 -9.12 -3.38 10.39
C LYS A 300 -8.22 -3.65 9.18
N GLY A 301 -7.77 -2.62 8.49
CA GLY A 301 -7.07 -2.73 7.21
C GLY A 301 -5.86 -3.66 7.23
N ARG A 302 -5.23 -3.83 8.37
CA ARG A 302 -4.10 -4.75 8.55
C ARG A 302 -4.50 -6.22 8.53
N GLN A 303 -5.64 -6.58 9.10
CA GLN A 303 -6.13 -7.96 9.02
C GLN A 303 -6.47 -8.33 7.58
N THR A 304 -6.90 -7.36 6.80
CA THR A 304 -7.17 -7.51 5.36
C THR A 304 -5.88 -7.66 4.52
N GLY A 305 -4.72 -7.27 5.06
CA GLY A 305 -3.43 -7.37 4.37
C GLY A 305 -3.07 -8.80 3.95
N ILE A 306 -3.38 -9.80 4.79
CA ILE A 306 -3.16 -11.22 4.46
C ILE A 306 -4.01 -11.63 3.26
N ASP A 307 -5.27 -11.20 3.23
CA ASP A 307 -6.20 -11.52 2.16
C ASP A 307 -5.81 -10.79 0.86
N ILE A 308 -5.35 -9.55 0.94
CA ILE A 308 -4.79 -8.81 -0.20
C ILE A 308 -3.56 -9.53 -0.75
N GLN A 309 -2.67 -10.03 0.12
CA GLN A 309 -1.55 -10.87 -0.30
C GLN A 309 -2.03 -12.08 -1.10
N ALA A 310 -3.00 -12.81 -0.57
CA ALA A 310 -3.54 -14.00 -1.23
C ALA A 310 -4.18 -13.65 -2.59
N VAL A 311 -4.83 -12.49 -2.71
CA VAL A 311 -5.35 -11.98 -3.99
C VAL A 311 -4.22 -11.71 -4.97
N LEU A 312 -3.17 -11.00 -4.57
CA LEU A 312 -2.04 -10.68 -5.44
C LEU A 312 -1.27 -11.95 -5.82
N ASP A 313 -1.04 -12.86 -4.87
CA ASP A 313 -0.44 -14.16 -5.15
C ASP A 313 -1.28 -14.94 -6.21
N ASN A 314 -2.58 -14.98 -6.06
CA ASN A 314 -3.48 -15.67 -7.01
C ASN A 314 -3.49 -14.98 -8.40
N LEU A 315 -3.35 -13.68 -8.45
CA LEU A 315 -3.29 -12.94 -9.71
C LEU A 315 -1.98 -13.16 -10.46
N PHE A 316 -0.87 -13.30 -9.75
CA PHE A 316 0.48 -13.30 -10.34
C PHE A 316 1.15 -14.68 -10.33
N VAL A 317 0.82 -15.56 -9.37
CA VAL A 317 1.40 -16.93 -9.31
C VAL A 317 0.79 -17.82 -10.39
N GLY A 318 1.64 -18.52 -11.13
CA GLY A 318 1.22 -19.44 -12.21
C GLY A 318 0.99 -18.78 -13.57
N LYS A 319 1.01 -17.44 -13.67
CA LYS A 319 1.04 -16.74 -14.95
C LYS A 319 2.45 -16.19 -15.17
N ARG A 320 2.92 -16.14 -16.44
CA ARG A 320 4.22 -15.54 -16.78
C ARG A 320 4.16 -14.01 -16.68
N TYR A 321 3.86 -13.50 -15.49
CA TYR A 321 3.99 -12.08 -15.21
C TYR A 321 5.46 -11.75 -14.97
N THR A 322 5.85 -10.56 -15.43
CA THR A 322 7.18 -10.02 -15.24
C THR A 322 7.11 -8.82 -14.33
N LYS A 323 8.24 -8.42 -13.76
CA LYS A 323 8.34 -7.18 -12.98
C LYS A 323 7.76 -5.99 -13.74
N ASN A 324 8.06 -5.86 -15.02
CA ASN A 324 7.55 -4.75 -15.85
C ASN A 324 6.02 -4.77 -15.94
N ALA A 325 5.40 -5.95 -15.98
CA ALA A 325 3.94 -6.05 -15.98
C ALA A 325 3.33 -5.52 -14.68
N VAL A 326 3.93 -5.81 -13.52
CA VAL A 326 3.48 -5.28 -12.23
C VAL A 326 3.63 -3.76 -12.15
N LEU A 327 4.75 -3.22 -12.61
CA LEU A 327 5.04 -1.78 -12.58
C LEU A 327 4.19 -0.96 -13.56
N ASN A 328 3.63 -1.62 -14.58
CA ASN A 328 2.74 -0.98 -15.57
C ASN A 328 1.25 -1.15 -15.23
N LEU A 329 0.90 -1.82 -14.13
CA LEU A 329 -0.49 -1.93 -13.69
C LEU A 329 -1.10 -0.56 -13.40
N LYS A 330 -2.41 -0.49 -13.58
CA LYS A 330 -3.24 0.61 -13.11
C LYS A 330 -4.19 0.07 -12.05
N VAL A 331 -3.97 0.46 -10.81
CA VAL A 331 -4.72 -0.02 -9.65
C VAL A 331 -5.50 1.14 -9.05
N LEU A 332 -6.80 0.99 -8.86
CA LEU A 332 -7.67 1.98 -8.24
C LEU A 332 -8.11 1.51 -6.86
N ASP A 333 -7.93 2.35 -5.87
CA ASP A 333 -8.60 2.23 -4.57
C ASP A 333 -9.75 3.26 -4.52
N MET A 334 -10.99 2.76 -4.55
CA MET A 334 -12.17 3.63 -4.54
C MET A 334 -12.55 4.12 -3.14
N THR A 335 -11.89 3.60 -2.11
CA THR A 335 -12.17 3.89 -0.70
C THR A 335 -10.89 3.82 0.13
N PRO A 336 -9.89 4.68 -0.13
CA PRO A 336 -8.58 4.61 0.52
C PRO A 336 -8.63 4.75 2.04
N ASN A 337 -9.66 5.43 2.55
CA ASN A 337 -9.83 5.72 3.96
C ASN A 337 -8.55 6.38 4.54
N PHE A 338 -7.98 5.84 5.64
CA PHE A 338 -6.72 6.33 6.22
C PHE A 338 -5.46 5.66 5.63
N GLY A 339 -5.61 4.88 4.55
CA GLY A 339 -4.48 4.34 3.78
C GLY A 339 -3.99 2.96 4.18
N SER A 340 -4.61 2.27 5.12
CA SER A 340 -4.17 0.93 5.55
C SER A 340 -4.19 -0.08 4.41
N ILE A 341 -5.27 -0.14 3.64
CA ILE A 341 -5.43 -1.03 2.49
C ILE A 341 -4.49 -0.64 1.36
N THR A 342 -4.46 0.66 1.03
CA THR A 342 -3.53 1.20 0.02
C THR A 342 -2.09 0.86 0.35
N SER A 343 -1.69 0.96 1.64
CA SER A 343 -0.35 0.57 2.09
C SER A 343 -0.07 -0.91 1.83
N CYS A 344 -1.02 -1.80 2.15
CA CYS A 344 -0.90 -3.23 1.86
C CYS A 344 -0.76 -3.50 0.35
N ILE A 345 -1.50 -2.78 -0.49
CA ILE A 345 -1.40 -2.88 -1.95
C ILE A 345 0.01 -2.47 -2.42
N ILE A 346 0.54 -1.35 -1.94
CA ILE A 346 1.88 -0.85 -2.32
C ILE A 346 2.96 -1.84 -1.91
N GLU A 347 2.93 -2.31 -0.66
CA GLU A 347 3.88 -3.29 -0.13
C GLU A 347 3.80 -4.61 -0.92
N GLY A 348 2.59 -5.05 -1.23
CA GLY A 348 2.36 -6.25 -1.99
C GLY A 348 2.88 -6.17 -3.42
N LEU A 349 2.61 -5.09 -4.12
CA LEU A 349 3.12 -4.87 -5.47
C LEU A 349 4.66 -4.73 -5.49
N ALA A 350 5.24 -4.08 -4.47
CA ALA A 350 6.69 -4.01 -4.30
C ALA A 350 7.29 -5.41 -4.10
N TYR A 351 6.71 -6.21 -3.20
CA TYR A 351 7.14 -7.60 -2.99
C TYR A 351 7.06 -8.41 -4.30
N MET A 352 5.93 -8.37 -5.00
CA MET A 352 5.75 -9.08 -6.27
C MET A 352 6.78 -8.63 -7.31
N SER A 353 7.09 -7.34 -7.38
CA SER A 353 8.10 -6.81 -8.29
C SER A 353 9.50 -7.37 -8.03
N PHE A 354 9.83 -7.70 -6.78
CA PHE A 354 11.12 -8.27 -6.43
C PHE A 354 11.20 -9.79 -6.61
N VAL A 355 10.07 -10.50 -6.50
CA VAL A 355 10.06 -11.97 -6.64
C VAL A 355 9.79 -12.45 -8.07
N LEU A 356 9.13 -11.64 -8.90
CA LEU A 356 8.85 -12.00 -10.29
C LEU A 356 10.10 -11.84 -11.19
N PRO A 357 10.25 -12.68 -12.22
CA PRO A 357 11.34 -12.55 -13.17
C PRO A 357 11.22 -11.28 -14.02
N TYR A 358 12.36 -10.78 -14.49
CA TYR A 358 12.39 -9.72 -15.49
C TYR A 358 12.05 -10.29 -16.87
N ALA A 359 11.24 -9.55 -17.65
CA ALA A 359 10.87 -9.99 -19.02
C ALA A 359 12.01 -9.85 -20.03
N GLU A 360 12.89 -8.87 -19.85
CA GLU A 360 13.93 -8.52 -20.80
C GLU A 360 15.17 -7.95 -20.11
N LYS A 361 16.34 -8.10 -20.77
CA LYS A 361 17.63 -7.54 -20.34
C LYS A 361 17.68 -5.99 -20.35
N ASN A 362 16.55 -5.29 -20.37
CA ASN A 362 16.52 -3.87 -20.66
C ASN A 362 16.78 -2.97 -19.46
N THR A 363 17.56 -1.98 -19.72
CA THR A 363 18.18 -0.91 -18.99
C THR A 363 17.31 -0.12 -17.99
N TYR A 364 15.99 -0.22 -18.06
CA TYR A 364 15.07 0.49 -17.15
C TYR A 364 14.94 -0.14 -15.75
N ALA A 365 15.42 -1.35 -15.57
CA ALA A 365 15.37 -2.05 -14.29
C ALA A 365 16.30 -1.43 -13.23
N ALA A 366 17.31 -0.68 -13.64
CA ALA A 366 18.30 -0.08 -12.75
C ALA A 366 17.74 1.03 -11.85
N GLU A 367 16.68 1.71 -12.27
CA GLU A 367 16.09 2.83 -11.53
C GLU A 367 15.32 2.41 -10.28
N TRP A 368 14.86 1.14 -10.22
CA TRP A 368 14.02 0.62 -9.16
C TRP A 368 14.71 -0.48 -8.35
N GLU A 369 15.99 -0.33 -8.09
CA GLU A 369 16.80 -1.35 -7.42
C GLU A 369 16.66 -1.30 -5.90
N ASP A 370 16.33 -0.15 -5.35
CA ASP A 370 16.07 0.02 -3.94
C ASP A 370 14.56 0.04 -3.62
N GLU A 371 14.24 -0.37 -2.40
CA GLU A 371 12.88 -0.53 -1.93
C GLU A 371 12.10 0.79 -1.89
N GLU A 372 12.75 1.86 -1.47
CA GLU A 372 12.09 3.17 -1.28
C GLU A 372 11.71 3.78 -2.63
N SER A 373 12.64 3.77 -3.60
CA SER A 373 12.36 4.29 -4.95
C SER A 373 11.29 3.47 -5.66
N LEU A 374 11.27 2.14 -5.47
CA LEU A 374 10.23 1.28 -6.03
C LEU A 374 8.86 1.58 -5.42
N LYS A 375 8.74 1.65 -4.09
CA LYS A 375 7.47 1.96 -3.43
C LYS A 375 6.97 3.36 -3.79
N ARG A 376 7.88 4.32 -3.91
CA ARG A 376 7.55 5.65 -4.41
C ARG A 376 6.98 5.59 -5.82
N HIS A 377 7.63 4.87 -6.73
CA HIS A 377 7.13 4.69 -8.10
C HIS A 377 5.73 4.04 -8.10
N ILE A 378 5.52 2.99 -7.32
CA ILE A 378 4.21 2.33 -7.24
C ILE A 378 3.14 3.32 -6.78
N LEU A 379 3.43 4.15 -5.77
CA LEU A 379 2.50 5.16 -5.27
C LEU A 379 2.30 6.32 -6.26
N GLU A 380 3.30 6.66 -7.08
CA GLU A 380 3.24 7.77 -8.06
C GLU A 380 2.64 7.37 -9.42
N ALA A 381 2.79 6.10 -9.84
CA ALA A 381 2.48 5.71 -11.21
C ALA A 381 1.51 4.53 -11.35
N VAL A 382 1.38 3.72 -10.31
CA VAL A 382 0.61 2.47 -10.36
C VAL A 382 -0.71 2.58 -9.61
N VAL A 383 -0.71 3.17 -8.40
CA VAL A 383 -1.88 3.20 -7.51
C VAL A 383 -2.57 4.56 -7.57
N TYR A 384 -3.86 4.53 -7.78
CA TYR A 384 -4.75 5.68 -7.85
C TYR A 384 -5.81 5.56 -6.76
N GLY A 385 -6.36 6.66 -6.29
CA GLY A 385 -7.42 6.60 -5.30
C GLY A 385 -8.37 7.79 -5.33
N VAL A 386 -9.58 7.56 -4.82
CA VAL A 386 -10.62 8.60 -4.69
C VAL A 386 -11.19 8.52 -3.29
N GLU A 387 -10.99 9.57 -2.50
CA GLU A 387 -11.50 9.65 -1.13
C GLU A 387 -12.60 10.74 -1.03
N ARG A 388 -13.74 10.35 -0.49
CA ARG A 388 -14.88 11.26 -0.31
C ARG A 388 -14.70 12.22 0.86
N SER A 389 -14.08 11.75 1.93
CA SER A 389 -13.93 12.50 3.18
C SER A 389 -12.66 13.36 3.14
N HIS A 390 -12.80 14.67 3.33
CA HIS A 390 -11.65 15.57 3.49
C HIS A 390 -10.73 15.15 4.65
N ILE A 391 -11.32 14.69 5.76
CA ILE A 391 -10.56 14.26 6.94
C ILE A 391 -9.76 13.00 6.61
N ALA A 392 -10.43 12.02 6.03
CA ALA A 392 -9.76 10.77 5.64
C ALA A 392 -8.66 11.03 4.60
N TYR A 393 -8.91 11.92 3.64
CA TYR A 393 -7.93 12.31 2.63
C TYR A 393 -6.68 12.97 3.26
N ASP A 394 -6.86 13.91 4.19
CA ASP A 394 -5.74 14.58 4.86
C ASP A 394 -4.91 13.57 5.67
N ILE A 395 -5.58 12.73 6.48
CA ILE A 395 -4.91 11.65 7.26
C ILE A 395 -4.21 10.66 6.33
N PHE A 396 -4.86 10.27 5.22
CA PHE A 396 -4.26 9.42 4.20
C PHE A 396 -2.97 10.02 3.64
N GLN A 397 -2.98 11.28 3.23
CA GLN A 397 -1.80 11.94 2.67
C GLN A 397 -0.65 12.04 3.68
N ASP A 398 -0.96 12.26 4.95
CA ASP A 398 0.03 12.28 6.02
C ASP A 398 0.58 10.87 6.32
N ALA A 399 -0.28 9.84 6.28
CA ALA A 399 0.15 8.45 6.41
C ALA A 399 1.09 8.03 5.27
N MET A 400 0.79 8.42 4.02
CA MET A 400 1.67 8.14 2.88
C MET A 400 3.00 8.89 3.00
N LEU A 401 2.97 10.16 3.40
CA LEU A 401 4.20 10.94 3.63
C LEU A 401 5.11 10.29 4.67
N ARG A 402 4.55 9.82 5.79
CA ARG A 402 5.33 9.16 6.83
C ARG A 402 5.89 7.82 6.39
N ARG A 403 5.06 7.02 5.73
CA ARG A 403 5.42 5.64 5.39
C ARG A 403 6.32 5.55 4.17
N PHE A 404 6.07 6.35 3.15
CA PHE A 404 6.75 6.28 1.85
C PHE A 404 7.55 7.54 1.51
N GLY A 405 7.58 8.53 2.38
CA GLY A 405 8.36 9.74 2.24
C GLY A 405 7.77 10.81 1.33
N PHE A 406 6.52 10.63 0.81
CA PHE A 406 5.92 11.65 -0.02
C PHE A 406 4.36 11.53 -0.13
N LYS A 407 3.71 12.63 -0.55
CA LYS A 407 2.25 12.71 -0.77
C LYS A 407 1.91 12.35 -2.21
N SER A 408 0.95 11.47 -2.41
CA SER A 408 0.57 11.04 -3.75
C SER A 408 -0.35 12.05 -4.46
N ARG A 409 -0.02 12.36 -5.72
CA ARG A 409 -0.86 13.19 -6.59
C ARG A 409 -1.99 12.41 -7.28
N HIS A 410 -1.92 11.09 -7.27
CA HIS A 410 -2.89 10.19 -7.88
C HIS A 410 -4.07 9.87 -6.96
N PHE A 411 -4.00 10.31 -5.71
CA PHE A 411 -5.14 10.26 -4.81
C PHE A 411 -5.86 11.61 -4.85
N LYS A 412 -7.14 11.55 -5.11
CA LYS A 412 -8.00 12.72 -5.31
C LYS A 412 -9.14 12.74 -4.32
N LEU A 413 -9.53 13.95 -3.95
CA LEU A 413 -10.72 14.18 -3.13
C LEU A 413 -11.95 14.25 -4.03
N GLY A 414 -12.97 13.44 -3.73
CA GLY A 414 -14.23 13.41 -4.47
C GLY A 414 -15.07 12.19 -4.14
N ASN A 415 -16.32 12.20 -4.59
CA ASN A 415 -17.23 11.07 -4.40
C ASN A 415 -17.16 10.15 -5.64
N PRO A 416 -16.57 8.94 -5.54
CA PRO A 416 -16.41 8.07 -6.69
C PRO A 416 -17.73 7.60 -7.32
N LEU A 417 -18.85 7.75 -6.60
CA LEU A 417 -20.17 7.37 -7.09
C LEU A 417 -20.91 8.50 -7.81
N ILE A 418 -20.53 9.76 -7.58
CA ILE A 418 -21.21 10.93 -8.15
C ILE A 418 -20.34 11.59 -9.20
N GLY A 419 -20.77 11.52 -10.43
CA GLY A 419 -20.11 12.11 -11.59
C GLY A 419 -20.56 11.41 -12.86
N MET A 420 -20.08 11.88 -13.98
CA MET A 420 -20.44 11.29 -15.28
C MET A 420 -19.17 10.91 -16.07
N SER A 421 -19.33 10.02 -17.02
CA SER A 421 -18.30 9.72 -18.03
C SER A 421 -18.41 10.67 -19.22
N ILE A 422 -17.33 10.76 -20.00
CA ILE A 422 -17.38 11.48 -21.29
C ILE A 422 -18.43 10.86 -22.21
N LYS A 423 -18.59 9.54 -22.19
CA LYS A 423 -19.65 8.85 -22.93
C LYS A 423 -21.04 9.32 -22.50
N ASP A 424 -21.29 9.45 -21.20
CA ASP A 424 -22.57 9.95 -20.71
C ASP A 424 -22.78 11.41 -21.09
N MET A 425 -21.74 12.23 -21.03
CA MET A 425 -21.80 13.63 -21.48
C MET A 425 -22.15 13.73 -22.97
N THR A 426 -21.57 12.87 -23.82
CA THR A 426 -21.88 12.88 -25.27
C THR A 426 -23.31 12.47 -25.56
N ASN A 427 -23.95 11.64 -24.75
CA ASN A 427 -25.36 11.30 -24.88
C ASN A 427 -26.30 12.49 -24.62
N HIS A 428 -25.82 13.56 -24.01
CA HIS A 428 -26.56 14.82 -23.85
C HIS A 428 -26.44 15.75 -25.07
N ILE A 429 -25.60 15.43 -26.05
CA ILE A 429 -25.47 16.20 -27.28
C ILE A 429 -26.72 15.94 -28.13
N ASP A 430 -27.47 17.01 -28.39
CA ASP A 430 -28.63 16.93 -29.30
C ASP A 430 -28.13 17.04 -30.75
N THR A 431 -28.11 15.90 -31.45
CA THR A 431 -27.68 15.83 -32.85
C THR A 431 -28.62 16.58 -33.82
N LYS A 432 -29.80 17.02 -33.34
CA LYS A 432 -30.79 17.72 -34.14
C LYS A 432 -30.69 19.24 -34.07
N ASN A 433 -29.97 19.80 -33.11
CA ASN A 433 -29.79 21.24 -33.00
C ASN A 433 -28.60 21.69 -33.85
N GLN A 434 -28.86 22.56 -34.80
CA GLN A 434 -27.88 23.17 -35.69
C GLN A 434 -26.75 23.81 -34.88
N MET A 435 -25.54 23.34 -35.08
CA MET A 435 -24.33 24.00 -34.61
C MET A 435 -24.21 25.35 -35.28
N GLY A 436 -23.79 26.36 -34.55
CA GLY A 436 -23.37 27.62 -35.15
C GLY A 436 -22.27 27.36 -36.18
N LEU A 437 -22.31 28.06 -37.29
CA LEU A 437 -21.40 27.90 -38.44
C LEU A 437 -19.90 27.96 -38.12
N PHE A 438 -19.52 28.34 -36.89
CA PHE A 438 -18.15 28.60 -36.48
C PHE A 438 -17.65 27.72 -35.31
N ASN A 439 -18.47 26.85 -34.73
CA ASN A 439 -18.06 26.03 -33.59
C ASN A 439 -17.77 24.59 -34.01
N LYS A 440 -16.65 24.05 -33.55
CA LYS A 440 -16.31 22.62 -33.72
C LYS A 440 -17.40 21.75 -33.09
N ASN A 441 -17.62 20.58 -33.68
CA ASN A 441 -18.46 19.56 -33.09
C ASN A 441 -17.87 19.14 -31.74
N PRO A 442 -18.67 19.07 -30.64
CA PRO A 442 -18.20 18.55 -29.36
C PRO A 442 -17.49 17.18 -29.45
N MET A 443 -17.93 16.31 -30.37
CA MET A 443 -17.28 15.02 -30.61
C MET A 443 -15.89 15.18 -31.19
N ASP A 444 -15.69 16.12 -32.10
CA ASP A 444 -14.38 16.40 -32.69
C ASP A 444 -13.42 16.97 -31.66
N ILE A 445 -13.91 17.82 -30.74
CA ILE A 445 -13.14 18.36 -29.62
C ILE A 445 -12.71 17.21 -28.68
N LEU A 446 -13.61 16.28 -28.38
CA LEU A 446 -13.28 15.12 -27.53
C LEU A 446 -12.28 14.18 -28.20
N MET A 447 -12.37 13.99 -29.52
CA MET A 447 -11.36 13.22 -30.29
C MET A 447 -10.01 13.94 -30.25
N GLU A 448 -9.98 15.24 -30.51
CA GLU A 448 -8.76 16.05 -30.43
C GLU A 448 -8.14 16.00 -29.03
N LEU A 449 -8.95 16.11 -27.99
CA LEU A 449 -8.50 15.96 -26.60
C LEU A 449 -7.87 14.59 -26.35
N LYS A 450 -8.51 13.54 -26.83
CA LYS A 450 -8.00 12.17 -26.72
C LYS A 450 -6.65 11.98 -27.40
N ASP A 451 -6.48 12.56 -28.59
CA ASP A 451 -5.23 12.50 -29.33
C ASP A 451 -4.14 13.36 -28.69
N MET A 452 -4.49 14.55 -28.16
CA MET A 452 -3.57 15.37 -27.38
C MET A 452 -3.07 14.64 -26.13
N PHE A 453 -3.95 13.97 -25.38
CA PHE A 453 -3.54 13.15 -24.23
C PHE A 453 -2.65 12.00 -24.64
N ARG A 454 -2.97 11.30 -25.73
CA ARG A 454 -2.13 10.22 -26.26
C ARG A 454 -0.73 10.76 -26.59
N ARG A 455 -0.65 11.91 -27.25
CA ARG A 455 0.62 12.55 -27.60
C ARG A 455 1.38 12.97 -26.34
N TYR A 456 0.73 13.64 -25.39
CA TYR A 456 1.31 14.08 -24.13
C TYR A 456 1.98 12.93 -23.36
N PHE A 457 1.31 11.78 -23.25
CA PHE A 457 1.86 10.61 -22.55
C PHE A 457 2.92 9.84 -23.36
N SER A 458 3.03 10.06 -24.66
CA SER A 458 4.09 9.46 -25.50
C SER A 458 5.40 10.23 -25.48
N LEU A 459 5.39 11.49 -25.03
CA LEU A 459 6.57 12.36 -24.99
C LEU A 459 7.46 12.06 -23.79
N SER A 460 8.76 12.07 -24.00
CA SER A 460 9.77 11.86 -22.96
C SER A 460 9.87 13.07 -22.01
N GLU A 461 10.05 12.80 -20.72
CA GLU A 461 10.37 13.84 -19.73
C GLU A 461 11.86 14.20 -19.70
N ARG A 462 12.70 13.55 -20.49
CA ARG A 462 14.17 13.69 -20.48
C ARG A 462 14.73 14.35 -21.73
N ILE A 463 13.92 14.47 -22.79
CA ILE A 463 14.32 15.08 -24.05
C ILE A 463 13.78 16.51 -24.05
N LYS A 464 14.64 17.49 -24.31
CA LYS A 464 14.29 18.92 -24.21
C LYS A 464 13.17 19.32 -25.18
N GLU A 465 13.23 18.86 -26.42
CA GLU A 465 12.20 19.10 -27.42
C GLU A 465 10.84 18.51 -27.03
N ASP A 466 10.85 17.29 -26.46
CA ASP A 466 9.65 16.63 -25.96
C ASP A 466 9.06 17.40 -24.76
N MET A 467 9.90 17.95 -23.89
CA MET A 467 9.46 18.76 -22.75
C MET A 467 8.78 20.05 -23.18
N GLU A 468 9.30 20.73 -24.22
CA GLU A 468 8.69 21.95 -24.75
C GLU A 468 7.32 21.65 -25.40
N GLU A 469 7.24 20.58 -26.22
CA GLU A 469 5.97 20.13 -26.80
C GLU A 469 4.97 19.72 -25.68
N ARG A 470 5.44 18.99 -24.66
CA ARG A 470 4.64 18.57 -23.52
C ARG A 470 4.04 19.76 -22.77
N ASN A 471 4.84 20.80 -22.49
CA ASN A 471 4.36 22.02 -21.84
C ASN A 471 3.28 22.73 -22.66
N ASN A 472 3.46 22.83 -23.98
CA ASN A 472 2.46 23.43 -24.86
C ASN A 472 1.16 22.62 -24.92
N LEU A 473 1.27 21.30 -24.97
CA LEU A 473 0.11 20.40 -24.88
C LEU A 473 -0.61 20.52 -23.55
N GLU A 474 0.13 20.63 -22.45
CA GLU A 474 -0.43 20.75 -21.10
C GLU A 474 -1.30 22.00 -20.94
N ILE A 475 -0.87 23.14 -21.45
CA ILE A 475 -1.66 24.38 -21.43
C ILE A 475 -2.98 24.19 -22.18
N ARG A 476 -2.94 23.59 -23.36
CA ARG A 476 -4.15 23.33 -24.17
C ARG A 476 -5.06 22.30 -23.49
N LEU A 477 -4.49 21.21 -22.98
CA LEU A 477 -5.20 20.16 -22.26
C LEU A 477 -5.91 20.71 -21.03
N ASN A 478 -5.24 21.55 -20.23
CA ASN A 478 -5.83 22.15 -19.02
C ASN A 478 -7.03 23.03 -19.37
N ARG A 479 -6.94 23.84 -20.43
CA ARG A 479 -8.04 24.67 -20.91
C ARG A 479 -9.28 23.84 -21.26
N TYR A 480 -9.14 22.80 -22.05
CA TYR A 480 -10.26 21.92 -22.42
C TYR A 480 -10.77 21.10 -21.22
N ARG A 481 -9.86 20.59 -20.41
CA ARG A 481 -10.20 19.81 -19.21
C ARG A 481 -11.10 20.60 -18.26
N ASP A 482 -10.77 21.87 -17.99
CA ASP A 482 -11.55 22.71 -17.11
C ASP A 482 -12.95 23.01 -17.67
N ARG A 483 -13.06 23.26 -18.96
CA ARG A 483 -14.34 23.50 -19.65
C ARG A 483 -15.23 22.25 -19.68
N ILE A 484 -14.64 21.10 -19.95
CA ILE A 484 -15.35 19.82 -19.96
C ILE A 484 -15.81 19.50 -18.53
N LYS A 485 -14.93 19.69 -17.53
CA LYS A 485 -15.29 19.51 -16.12
C LYS A 485 -16.45 20.44 -15.71
N ASP A 486 -16.38 21.71 -16.05
CA ASP A 486 -17.44 22.68 -15.79
C ASP A 486 -18.78 22.23 -16.42
N THR A 487 -18.72 21.73 -17.64
CA THR A 487 -19.91 21.24 -18.35
C THR A 487 -20.47 19.97 -17.69
N MET A 488 -19.61 19.02 -17.32
CA MET A 488 -20.00 17.80 -16.63
C MET A 488 -20.58 18.10 -15.23
N ASP A 489 -20.00 19.04 -14.50
CA ASP A 489 -20.51 19.50 -13.21
C ASP A 489 -21.94 20.07 -13.37
N VAL A 490 -22.16 20.91 -14.38
CA VAL A 490 -23.48 21.50 -14.68
C VAL A 490 -24.50 20.40 -15.03
N ILE A 491 -24.16 19.47 -15.91
CA ILE A 491 -25.05 18.37 -16.27
C ILE A 491 -25.36 17.50 -15.05
N THR A 492 -24.35 17.14 -14.28
CA THR A 492 -24.53 16.32 -13.07
C THR A 492 -25.38 17.06 -12.03
N SER A 493 -25.23 18.38 -11.90
CA SER A 493 -25.98 19.19 -10.92
C SER A 493 -27.49 19.21 -11.19
N THR A 494 -27.94 18.92 -12.40
CA THR A 494 -29.38 18.83 -12.74
C THR A 494 -30.14 17.80 -11.90
N TYR A 495 -29.43 16.79 -11.36
CA TYR A 495 -30.01 15.81 -10.46
C TYR A 495 -30.15 16.30 -9.01
N PHE A 496 -29.51 17.42 -8.67
CA PHE A 496 -29.44 17.95 -7.30
C PHE A 496 -30.14 19.32 -7.15
N ILE A 497 -30.29 20.07 -8.24
CA ILE A 497 -30.80 21.43 -8.24
C ILE A 497 -31.92 21.55 -9.26
N LYS A 498 -33.07 22.11 -8.80
CA LYS A 498 -34.17 22.50 -9.68
C LYS A 498 -33.83 23.87 -10.32
N GLY A 499 -34.02 24.00 -11.64
CA GLY A 499 -33.81 25.29 -12.36
C GLY A 499 -32.61 25.33 -13.29
N ILE A 500 -31.78 24.30 -13.34
CA ILE A 500 -30.81 24.09 -14.40
C ILE A 500 -31.46 23.23 -15.46
N ASP A 501 -31.81 23.85 -16.57
CA ASP A 501 -32.47 23.15 -17.68
C ASP A 501 -31.48 22.53 -18.69
N LYS A 502 -32.00 21.65 -19.53
CA LYS A 502 -31.22 20.97 -20.57
C LYS A 502 -30.62 21.98 -21.59
N LYS A 503 -31.26 23.14 -21.81
CA LYS A 503 -30.75 24.14 -22.77
C LYS A 503 -29.45 24.76 -22.29
N LYS A 504 -29.30 25.02 -20.97
CA LYS A 504 -28.08 25.59 -20.39
C LYS A 504 -26.91 24.64 -20.56
N SER A 505 -27.10 23.36 -20.27
CA SER A 505 -26.05 22.35 -20.43
C SER A 505 -25.66 22.10 -21.89
N GLN A 506 -26.65 22.09 -22.81
CA GLN A 506 -26.40 22.03 -24.24
C GLN A 506 -25.66 23.25 -24.76
N GLY A 507 -25.99 24.45 -24.24
CA GLY A 507 -25.27 25.69 -24.55
C GLY A 507 -23.78 25.60 -24.21
N LEU A 508 -23.41 24.97 -23.09
CA LEU A 508 -22.00 24.74 -22.73
C LEU A 508 -21.32 23.74 -23.67
N LEU A 509 -21.99 22.64 -23.98
CA LEU A 509 -21.47 21.61 -24.90
C LEU A 509 -21.16 22.20 -26.28
N SER A 510 -22.05 23.05 -26.81
CA SER A 510 -21.87 23.69 -28.12
C SER A 510 -20.76 24.76 -28.15
N ASN A 511 -20.30 25.20 -26.98
CA ASN A 511 -19.32 26.28 -26.84
C ASN A 511 -18.02 25.86 -26.14
N LEU A 512 -17.67 24.56 -26.16
CA LEU A 512 -16.43 24.08 -25.55
C LEU A 512 -15.17 24.74 -26.13
N ASP A 513 -15.18 25.12 -27.40
CA ASP A 513 -14.06 25.77 -28.09
C ASP A 513 -14.19 27.31 -28.15
N SER A 514 -15.23 27.90 -27.55
CA SER A 514 -15.43 29.34 -27.51
C SER A 514 -14.34 30.10 -26.77
N ASP A 515 -14.24 31.42 -27.00
CA ASP A 515 -13.24 32.27 -26.37
C ASP A 515 -13.33 32.28 -24.84
N GLU A 516 -12.23 32.64 -24.18
CA GLU A 516 -12.17 32.73 -22.71
C GLU A 516 -13.12 33.80 -22.16
N SER A 517 -13.46 34.83 -22.95
CA SER A 517 -14.45 35.83 -22.63
C SER A 517 -15.84 35.21 -22.39
N PHE A 518 -16.26 34.26 -23.24
CA PHE A 518 -17.51 33.52 -23.10
C PHE A 518 -17.51 32.72 -21.77
N TRP A 519 -16.47 31.94 -21.50
CA TRP A 519 -16.37 31.13 -20.31
C TRP A 519 -16.31 31.99 -19.03
N THR A 520 -15.60 33.11 -19.07
CA THR A 520 -15.55 34.08 -17.97
C THR A 520 -16.93 34.67 -17.69
N ALA A 521 -17.71 34.98 -18.74
CA ALA A 521 -19.08 35.47 -18.57
C ALA A 521 -20.02 34.38 -17.99
N ILE A 522 -19.93 33.15 -18.51
CA ILE A 522 -20.73 32.02 -18.01
C ILE A 522 -20.46 31.72 -16.54
N ARG A 523 -19.17 31.68 -16.14
CA ARG A 523 -18.76 31.38 -14.76
C ARG A 523 -19.28 32.42 -13.73
N LYS A 524 -19.69 33.60 -14.17
CA LYS A 524 -20.31 34.66 -13.33
C LYS A 524 -21.83 34.49 -13.18
N ASN A 525 -22.47 33.62 -13.95
CA ASN A 525 -23.91 33.43 -13.86
C ASN A 525 -24.33 32.71 -12.57
N THR A 526 -25.38 33.13 -11.93
CA THR A 526 -25.91 32.57 -10.69
C THR A 526 -26.14 31.05 -10.81
N TRP A 527 -26.83 30.61 -11.86
CA TRP A 527 -27.11 29.20 -12.07
C TRP A 527 -25.82 28.34 -12.24
N PHE A 528 -24.76 28.92 -12.85
CA PHE A 528 -23.48 28.21 -12.99
C PHE A 528 -22.77 28.11 -11.62
N MET A 529 -22.79 29.21 -10.85
CA MET A 529 -22.21 29.19 -9.49
C MET A 529 -22.95 28.20 -8.57
N GLU A 530 -24.30 28.14 -8.66
CA GLU A 530 -25.10 27.14 -7.94
C GLU A 530 -24.73 25.70 -8.33
N ALA A 531 -24.49 25.44 -9.64
CA ALA A 531 -24.03 24.14 -10.11
C ALA A 531 -22.65 23.78 -9.54
N LYS A 532 -21.72 24.73 -9.52
CA LYS A 532 -20.37 24.52 -8.95
C LYS A 532 -20.42 24.31 -7.45
N GLU A 533 -21.28 25.00 -6.74
CA GLU A 533 -21.48 24.80 -5.29
C GLU A 533 -22.09 23.41 -5.01
N ALA A 534 -23.04 22.95 -5.83
CA ALA A 534 -23.55 21.59 -5.73
C ALA A 534 -22.47 20.55 -6.02
N ALA A 535 -21.64 20.78 -7.02
CA ALA A 535 -20.50 19.90 -7.35
C ALA A 535 -19.53 19.79 -6.17
N LYS A 536 -19.19 20.93 -5.56
CA LYS A 536 -18.32 20.98 -4.39
C LYS A 536 -18.94 20.28 -3.17
N ARG A 537 -20.20 20.58 -2.86
CA ARG A 537 -20.92 20.02 -1.69
C ARG A 537 -21.08 18.50 -1.78
N ASN A 538 -21.35 17.97 -2.98
CA ASN A 538 -21.56 16.54 -3.21
C ASN A 538 -20.28 15.82 -3.66
N GLY A 539 -19.17 16.54 -3.86
CA GLY A 539 -17.88 15.98 -4.25
C GLY A 539 -17.90 15.36 -5.64
N PHE A 540 -18.50 15.99 -6.65
CA PHE A 540 -18.57 15.39 -8.00
C PHE A 540 -17.19 14.97 -8.49
N PHE A 541 -17.11 13.74 -9.05
CA PHE A 541 -15.88 13.15 -9.51
C PHE A 541 -16.05 12.55 -10.92
N HIS A 542 -15.39 13.14 -11.88
CA HIS A 542 -15.41 12.72 -13.28
C HIS A 542 -14.13 11.98 -13.60
N PHE A 543 -14.17 10.65 -13.61
CA PHE A 543 -12.98 9.78 -13.65
C PHE A 543 -12.03 10.11 -14.80
N GLU A 544 -12.52 10.29 -16.03
CA GLU A 544 -11.66 10.57 -17.19
C GLU A 544 -11.03 11.96 -17.15
N ILE A 545 -11.62 12.90 -16.39
CA ILE A 545 -11.07 14.24 -16.18
C ILE A 545 -9.98 14.22 -15.11
N GLU A 546 -10.21 13.50 -14.04
CA GLU A 546 -9.27 13.39 -12.92
C GLU A 546 -8.14 12.40 -13.19
N PHE A 547 -8.40 11.38 -14.01
CA PHE A 547 -7.46 10.35 -14.46
C PHE A 547 -7.46 10.24 -15.99
N PRO A 548 -6.78 11.17 -16.69
CA PRO A 548 -6.88 11.30 -18.16
C PRO A 548 -6.45 10.07 -18.95
N PHE A 549 -5.63 9.17 -18.38
CA PHE A 549 -5.26 7.92 -19.05
C PHE A 549 -6.48 7.05 -19.38
N LEU A 550 -7.58 7.19 -18.63
CA LEU A 550 -8.85 6.48 -18.87
C LEU A 550 -9.52 6.79 -20.22
N LEU A 551 -9.06 7.81 -20.90
CA LEU A 551 -9.48 8.07 -22.28
C LEU A 551 -8.99 7.00 -23.27
N ASN A 552 -7.89 6.31 -22.94
CA ASN A 552 -7.23 5.35 -23.82
C ASN A 552 -6.97 3.99 -23.16
N ASP A 553 -7.09 3.87 -21.85
CA ASP A 553 -6.79 2.69 -21.06
C ASP A 553 -7.84 2.51 -19.94
N ALA A 554 -7.69 1.51 -19.12
CA ALA A 554 -8.57 1.22 -17.99
C ALA A 554 -7.74 0.64 -16.83
N PHE A 555 -8.36 0.46 -15.67
CA PHE A 555 -7.71 -0.14 -14.51
C PHE A 555 -7.59 -1.67 -14.67
N ASP A 556 -6.47 -2.22 -14.23
CA ASP A 556 -6.25 -3.67 -14.13
C ASP A 556 -6.90 -4.24 -12.87
N LEU A 557 -6.83 -3.49 -11.77
CA LEU A 557 -7.37 -3.86 -10.47
C LEU A 557 -8.15 -2.68 -9.88
N ILE A 558 -9.30 -2.97 -9.31
CA ILE A 558 -10.09 -1.99 -8.54
C ILE A 558 -10.39 -2.59 -7.18
N PHE A 559 -10.01 -1.88 -6.14
CA PHE A 559 -10.33 -2.20 -4.75
C PHE A 559 -11.43 -1.28 -4.24
N VAL A 560 -12.35 -1.87 -3.47
CA VAL A 560 -13.39 -1.10 -2.76
C VAL A 560 -13.66 -1.74 -1.42
N GLN A 561 -13.71 -0.92 -0.39
CA GLN A 561 -14.30 -1.25 0.89
C GLN A 561 -15.57 -0.42 1.04
N PRO A 562 -16.77 -0.96 0.71
CA PRO A 562 -18.00 -0.23 0.82
C PRO A 562 -18.18 0.26 2.25
N SER A 563 -18.21 1.57 2.42
CA SER A 563 -18.30 2.17 3.75
C SER A 563 -19.69 1.90 4.34
N LEU A 564 -19.74 1.43 5.58
CA LEU A 564 -20.99 1.34 6.35
C LEU A 564 -21.64 2.72 6.61
N THR A 565 -20.98 3.81 6.20
CA THR A 565 -21.51 5.18 6.34
C THR A 565 -22.85 5.37 5.68
N TYR A 566 -23.13 4.61 4.64
CA TYR A 566 -24.39 4.66 3.93
C TYR A 566 -25.52 3.87 4.62
N LEU A 567 -25.22 3.09 5.65
CA LEU A 567 -26.26 2.50 6.49
C LEU A 567 -27.20 3.52 7.15
N TRP A 568 -26.72 4.77 7.25
CA TRP A 568 -27.47 5.89 7.86
C TRP A 568 -28.25 6.72 6.85
N GLU A 569 -27.83 6.70 5.60
CA GLU A 569 -28.63 7.21 4.51
C GLU A 569 -29.72 6.13 4.26
N LYS A 570 -30.87 6.25 4.92
CA LYS A 570 -32.02 5.32 4.85
C LYS A 570 -32.44 4.93 3.41
N GLU A 571 -31.87 5.59 2.42
CA GLU A 571 -32.17 5.45 1.01
C GLU A 571 -31.32 4.40 0.30
N PHE A 572 -30.19 3.93 0.90
CA PHE A 572 -29.31 2.96 0.23
C PHE A 572 -28.96 1.78 1.15
N PRO A 573 -29.60 0.62 0.95
CA PRO A 573 -29.13 -0.63 1.57
C PRO A 573 -27.66 -0.91 1.21
N PRO A 574 -26.87 -1.52 2.10
CA PRO A 574 -25.44 -1.83 1.85
C PRO A 574 -25.17 -2.58 0.56
N ILE A 575 -26.08 -3.50 0.21
CA ILE A 575 -26.02 -4.27 -1.05
C ILE A 575 -26.14 -3.34 -2.25
N GLU A 576 -27.08 -2.41 -2.24
CA GLU A 576 -27.30 -1.46 -3.34
C GLU A 576 -26.10 -0.50 -3.50
N LEU A 577 -25.51 -0.10 -2.39
CA LEU A 577 -24.29 0.70 -2.43
C LEU A 577 -23.14 -0.09 -3.07
N THR A 578 -22.93 -1.32 -2.65
CA THR A 578 -21.88 -2.17 -3.22
C THR A 578 -22.12 -2.40 -4.71
N LYS A 579 -23.38 -2.60 -5.13
CA LYS A 579 -23.75 -2.66 -6.55
C LYS A 579 -23.43 -1.36 -7.29
N ALA A 580 -23.65 -0.20 -6.66
CA ALA A 580 -23.31 1.08 -7.26
C ALA A 580 -21.78 1.22 -7.48
N TYR A 581 -20.96 0.81 -6.51
CA TYR A 581 -19.51 0.74 -6.67
C TYR A 581 -19.10 -0.22 -7.80
N ILE A 582 -19.67 -1.43 -7.83
CA ILE A 582 -19.38 -2.41 -8.88
C ILE A 582 -19.77 -1.82 -10.26
N LYS A 583 -20.98 -1.27 -10.38
CA LYS A 583 -21.44 -0.66 -11.63
C LYS A 583 -20.52 0.46 -12.09
N ARG A 584 -20.17 1.35 -11.18
CA ARG A 584 -19.32 2.51 -11.49
C ARG A 584 -17.89 2.11 -11.82
N GLY A 585 -17.26 1.29 -10.98
CA GLY A 585 -15.87 0.86 -11.18
C GLY A 585 -15.70 -0.06 -12.39
N SER A 586 -16.65 -0.94 -12.66
CA SER A 586 -16.59 -1.85 -13.83
C SER A 586 -16.60 -1.13 -15.17
N SER A 587 -17.08 0.13 -15.22
CA SER A 587 -17.01 0.96 -16.42
C SER A 587 -15.56 1.35 -16.77
N TYR A 588 -14.68 1.31 -15.80
CA TYR A 588 -13.27 1.69 -15.91
C TYR A 588 -12.32 0.50 -15.73
N LEU A 589 -12.85 -0.74 -15.67
CA LEU A 589 -12.08 -1.96 -15.50
C LEU A 589 -11.80 -2.61 -16.86
N LYS A 590 -10.56 -3.03 -17.11
CA LYS A 590 -10.18 -3.84 -18.27
C LYS A 590 -10.99 -5.14 -18.33
N ASP A 591 -11.12 -5.74 -19.51
CA ASP A 591 -11.91 -6.98 -19.67
C ASP A 591 -11.30 -8.14 -18.88
N HIS A 592 -9.98 -8.21 -18.79
CA HIS A 592 -9.26 -9.20 -17.95
C HIS A 592 -8.99 -8.71 -16.54
N GLY A 593 -9.43 -7.50 -16.20
CA GLY A 593 -9.23 -6.88 -14.89
C GLY A 593 -9.99 -7.58 -13.75
N ARG A 594 -9.66 -7.22 -12.53
CA ARG A 594 -10.30 -7.76 -11.32
C ARG A 594 -10.85 -6.63 -10.47
N PHE A 595 -12.06 -6.83 -9.99
CA PHE A 595 -12.72 -5.95 -9.03
C PHE A 595 -12.73 -6.66 -7.67
N VAL A 596 -12.09 -6.07 -6.67
CA VAL A 596 -11.90 -6.66 -5.35
C VAL A 596 -12.75 -5.89 -4.34
N ILE A 597 -13.68 -6.58 -3.70
CA ILE A 597 -14.54 -6.03 -2.67
C ILE A 597 -14.04 -6.54 -1.33
N ILE A 598 -13.73 -5.64 -0.42
CA ILE A 598 -13.37 -5.97 0.95
C ILE A 598 -14.66 -6.09 1.73
N ALA A 599 -14.93 -7.31 2.18
CA ALA A 599 -16.21 -7.69 2.76
C ALA A 599 -16.48 -6.99 4.11
N THR A 600 -17.73 -6.61 4.33
CA THR A 600 -18.20 -5.95 5.55
C THR A 600 -19.29 -6.74 6.27
N GLY A 601 -19.52 -8.00 5.86
CA GLY A 601 -20.48 -8.92 6.50
C GLY A 601 -21.87 -9.03 5.84
N PHE A 602 -22.05 -8.40 4.66
CA PHE A 602 -23.34 -8.38 3.95
C PHE A 602 -23.34 -9.17 2.62
N GLU A 603 -22.33 -9.99 2.39
CA GLU A 603 -21.94 -10.43 1.05
C GLU A 603 -22.68 -11.69 0.57
N GLU A 604 -23.29 -12.50 1.45
CA GLU A 604 -23.91 -13.76 1.02
C GLU A 604 -25.06 -13.52 0.01
N GLY A 605 -25.92 -12.54 0.28
CA GLY A 605 -26.98 -12.15 -0.66
C GLY A 605 -26.43 -11.54 -1.95
N LEU A 606 -25.37 -10.74 -1.86
CA LEU A 606 -24.70 -10.11 -3.00
C LEU A 606 -24.02 -11.15 -3.90
N MET A 607 -23.35 -12.16 -3.31
CA MET A 607 -22.69 -13.22 -4.06
C MET A 607 -23.71 -14.00 -4.92
N ALA A 608 -24.83 -14.39 -4.33
CA ALA A 608 -25.89 -15.09 -5.06
C ALA A 608 -26.45 -14.27 -6.25
N GLU A 609 -26.63 -12.96 -6.05
CA GLU A 609 -27.08 -12.08 -7.14
C GLU A 609 -26.01 -11.90 -8.24
N ILE A 610 -24.74 -11.76 -7.86
CA ILE A 610 -23.62 -11.60 -8.82
C ILE A 610 -23.46 -12.88 -9.63
N GLU A 611 -23.52 -14.05 -9.02
CA GLU A 611 -23.40 -15.34 -9.71
C GLU A 611 -24.56 -15.58 -10.68
N ASN A 612 -25.76 -15.14 -10.31
CA ASN A 612 -26.95 -15.16 -11.17
C ASN A 612 -26.86 -14.13 -12.31
N SER A 613 -26.06 -13.08 -12.14
CA SER A 613 -25.85 -12.05 -13.14
C SER A 613 -25.00 -12.56 -14.27
N LYS A 614 -25.21 -13.10 -15.29
CA LYS A 614 -24.33 -13.62 -16.37
C LYS A 614 -23.07 -12.75 -16.70
N LYS A 615 -22.87 -11.63 -15.97
CA LYS A 615 -21.81 -10.63 -16.24
C LYS A 615 -20.48 -10.92 -15.54
N TYR A 616 -20.51 -11.47 -14.33
CA TYR A 616 -19.32 -11.66 -13.52
C TYR A 616 -19.20 -13.10 -13.02
N LYS A 617 -17.93 -13.53 -12.85
CA LYS A 617 -17.56 -14.70 -12.06
C LYS A 617 -17.05 -14.18 -10.73
N ALA A 618 -17.57 -14.70 -9.63
CA ALA A 618 -17.14 -14.33 -8.28
C ALA A 618 -16.27 -15.43 -7.67
N GLN A 619 -15.27 -15.02 -6.88
CA GLN A 619 -14.41 -15.90 -6.09
C GLN A 619 -14.20 -15.24 -4.72
N ARG A 620 -14.29 -16.02 -3.64
CA ARG A 620 -14.01 -15.53 -2.29
C ARG A 620 -12.63 -15.99 -1.82
N ILE A 621 -11.87 -15.08 -1.21
CA ILE A 621 -10.59 -15.34 -0.54
C ILE A 621 -10.65 -14.61 0.81
N GLY A 622 -10.75 -15.34 1.91
CA GLY A 622 -10.95 -14.75 3.24
C GLY A 622 -12.14 -13.79 3.27
N ASP A 623 -11.88 -12.56 3.66
CA ASP A 623 -12.88 -11.48 3.67
C ASP A 623 -12.99 -10.72 2.34
N LEU A 624 -12.36 -11.20 1.27
CA LEU A 624 -12.39 -10.55 -0.04
C LEU A 624 -13.27 -11.28 -1.02
N VAL A 625 -14.03 -10.54 -1.81
CA VAL A 625 -14.80 -11.01 -2.95
C VAL A 625 -14.17 -10.46 -4.22
N ILE A 626 -13.70 -11.34 -5.09
CA ILE A 626 -13.05 -10.99 -6.35
C ILE A 626 -14.03 -11.24 -7.49
N LEU A 627 -14.27 -10.20 -8.27
CA LEU A 627 -15.10 -10.28 -9.47
C LEU A 627 -14.23 -10.23 -10.73
N SER A 628 -14.49 -11.10 -11.68
CA SER A 628 -13.93 -11.04 -13.04
C SER A 628 -15.06 -11.00 -14.05
N LYS A 629 -14.93 -10.21 -15.11
CA LYS A 629 -15.90 -10.23 -16.22
C LYS A 629 -15.93 -11.62 -16.84
N LYS A 630 -17.13 -12.17 -17.11
CA LYS A 630 -17.26 -13.39 -17.91
C LYS A 630 -16.92 -13.03 -19.36
N GLN A 631 -16.06 -13.81 -19.99
CA GLN A 631 -15.87 -13.71 -21.42
C GLN A 631 -17.22 -14.13 -22.05
N MET A 632 -17.77 -13.27 -22.90
CA MET A 632 -18.88 -13.67 -23.74
C MET A 632 -18.28 -14.56 -24.83
N ASP A 633 -18.63 -15.84 -24.81
CA ASP A 633 -18.34 -16.78 -25.89
C ASP A 633 -19.07 -16.34 -27.18
#